data_cc49604bb255213fc125ab1240a773ea
#
_entry.id   cc49604bb255213fc125ab1240a773ea
#
_cell.length_a   1.000
_cell.length_b   1.000
_cell.length_c   1.000
_cell.angle_alpha   90.00
_cell.angle_beta   90.00
_cell.angle_gamma   90.00
#
_symmetry.space_group_name_H-M   'P 1'
#
loop_
_entity.id
_entity.type
_entity.pdbx_description
1 polymer ?
#
loop_
_entity_poly.entity_id
_entity_poly.type
_entity_poly.pdbx_seq_one_letter_code
_entity_poly.pdbx_strand_id
1 'polypeptide(L)'
;LIRRQRQMCIRDRLKNIGVIIMDEEHSDTYKSDMSPRYHARETAIFRASQFGAAVVLASATPSVESYYKAQTGEYKLLEMNTRYNKNKMPEISVIDMRSELEKGNKSMLSGKLYNEIEENLKRGEQTILFLNRRGFSTFVSCRSCGYVPHCPNCNISLTYHKFEDKLKCHYCGY
;
A
#
# COMPACT_ATOMS: atom_id res chain seq x y z
N LEU A 1 -20.96 12.70 12.45
CA LEU A 1 -21.64 13.92 11.96
C LEU A 1 -20.64 14.91 11.36
N ILE A 2 -19.52 15.17 12.00
CA ILE A 2 -18.51 16.16 11.57
C ILE A 2 -17.82 15.76 10.24
N ARG A 3 -17.57 14.46 9.99
CA ARG A 3 -16.99 13.99 8.73
C ARG A 3 -17.93 14.17 7.52
N ARG A 4 -19.23 13.97 7.69
CA ARG A 4 -20.20 14.15 6.60
C ARG A 4 -20.39 15.61 6.22
N GLN A 5 -20.39 16.51 7.21
CA GLN A 5 -20.45 17.96 6.96
C GLN A 5 -19.19 18.48 6.26
N ARG A 6 -17.99 17.97 6.62
CA ARG A 6 -16.75 18.33 5.90
C ARG A 6 -16.74 17.86 4.45
N GLN A 7 -17.29 16.68 4.13
CA GLN A 7 -17.41 16.23 2.74
C GLN A 7 -18.41 17.04 1.90
N MET A 8 -19.46 17.55 2.49
CA MET A 8 -20.39 18.48 1.80
C MET A 8 -19.73 19.83 1.57
N CYS A 9 -18.97 20.37 2.55
CA CYS A 9 -18.23 21.63 2.38
C CYS A 9 -17.08 21.55 1.34
N ILE A 10 -16.51 20.38 1.08
CA ILE A 10 -15.48 20.17 0.05
C ILE A 10 -16.08 20.31 -1.37
N ARG A 11 -17.37 20.05 -1.55
CA ARG A 11 -18.06 20.26 -2.83
C ARG A 11 -18.37 21.74 -3.12
N ASP A 12 -18.45 22.56 -2.08
CA ASP A 12 -18.63 24.00 -2.26
C ASP A 12 -17.32 24.61 -2.73
N ARG A 13 -17.41 25.50 -3.69
CA ARG A 13 -16.26 26.25 -4.22
C ARG A 13 -15.73 27.17 -3.12
N LEU A 14 -14.75 26.71 -2.38
CA LEU A 14 -14.06 27.56 -1.41
C LEU A 14 -13.47 28.77 -2.12
N LYS A 15 -13.78 29.95 -1.62
CA LYS A 15 -13.18 31.21 -2.06
C LYS A 15 -11.96 31.51 -1.19
N ASN A 16 -10.96 32.18 -1.78
CA ASN A 16 -9.74 32.60 -1.06
C ASN A 16 -8.95 31.45 -0.44
N ILE A 17 -8.63 30.44 -1.24
CA ILE A 17 -7.79 29.32 -0.80
C ILE A 17 -6.36 29.83 -0.60
N GLY A 18 -5.80 29.64 0.61
CA GLY A 18 -4.40 29.97 0.93
C GLY A 18 -3.48 28.75 0.89
N VAL A 19 -4.00 27.56 1.22
CA VAL A 19 -3.22 26.31 1.20
C VAL A 19 -4.14 25.13 0.92
N ILE A 20 -3.61 24.13 0.19
CA ILE A 20 -4.24 22.81 0.00
C ILE A 20 -3.26 21.78 0.54
N ILE A 21 -3.69 20.96 1.50
CA ILE A 21 -2.89 19.90 2.07
C ILE A 21 -3.46 18.55 1.65
N MET A 22 -2.62 17.72 1.05
CA MET A 22 -2.94 16.35 0.66
C MET A 22 -2.11 15.39 1.52
N ASP A 23 -2.76 14.74 2.46
CA ASP A 23 -2.14 13.71 3.29
C ASP A 23 -2.19 12.36 2.57
N GLU A 24 -1.13 11.53 2.76
CA GLU A 24 -0.96 10.26 2.04
C GLU A 24 -1.11 10.43 0.51
N GLU A 25 -0.39 11.41 -0.06
CA GLU A 25 -0.53 11.85 -1.47
C GLU A 25 -0.34 10.72 -2.49
N HIS A 26 0.36 9.65 -2.09
CA HIS A 26 0.61 8.45 -2.89
C HIS A 26 -0.61 7.53 -3.03
N SER A 27 -1.67 7.77 -2.25
CA SER A 27 -2.84 6.88 -2.21
C SER A 27 -3.58 6.87 -3.53
N ASP A 28 -3.88 5.68 -4.05
CA ASP A 28 -4.70 5.48 -5.26
C ASP A 28 -6.11 6.05 -5.12
N THR A 29 -6.58 6.35 -3.90
CA THR A 29 -7.88 6.98 -3.67
C THR A 29 -8.01 8.38 -4.26
N TYR A 30 -6.89 9.03 -4.57
CA TYR A 30 -6.84 10.33 -5.24
C TYR A 30 -6.99 10.24 -6.76
N LYS A 31 -6.99 9.04 -7.31
CA LYS A 31 -7.17 8.78 -8.73
C LYS A 31 -8.61 8.33 -9.01
N SER A 32 -9.31 9.04 -9.87
CA SER A 32 -10.65 8.65 -10.31
C SER A 32 -10.55 7.72 -11.53
N ASP A 33 -11.08 6.50 -11.40
CA ASP A 33 -11.20 5.55 -12.51
C ASP A 33 -12.49 5.75 -13.33
N MET A 34 -13.46 6.48 -12.77
CA MET A 34 -14.72 6.80 -13.45
C MET A 34 -14.60 8.11 -14.24
N SER A 35 -15.36 8.22 -15.30
CA SER A 35 -15.44 9.45 -16.11
C SER A 35 -16.15 10.59 -15.33
N PRO A 36 -15.59 11.81 -15.31
CA PRO A 36 -14.29 12.19 -15.88
C PRO A 36 -13.12 11.67 -15.07
N ARG A 37 -12.12 11.08 -15.75
CA ARG A 37 -10.90 10.60 -15.10
C ARG A 37 -10.02 11.78 -14.72
N TYR A 38 -9.60 11.85 -13.47
CA TYR A 38 -8.70 12.88 -12.97
C TYR A 38 -7.85 12.36 -11.81
N HIS A 39 -6.79 13.06 -11.54
CA HIS A 39 -5.98 12.87 -10.33
C HIS A 39 -6.16 14.09 -9.43
N ALA A 40 -6.55 13.88 -8.17
CA ALA A 40 -6.84 14.98 -7.25
C ALA A 40 -5.62 15.89 -7.01
N ARG A 41 -4.39 15.34 -7.04
CA ARG A 41 -3.15 16.12 -6.94
C ARG A 41 -3.05 17.18 -8.06
N GLU A 42 -3.24 16.77 -9.30
CA GLU A 42 -3.18 17.69 -10.45
C GLU A 42 -4.29 18.76 -10.37
N THR A 43 -5.49 18.33 -9.95
CA THR A 43 -6.60 19.25 -9.72
C THR A 43 -6.31 20.25 -8.60
N ALA A 44 -5.67 19.80 -7.51
CA ALA A 44 -5.26 20.65 -6.39
C ALA A 44 -4.22 21.68 -6.83
N ILE A 45 -3.19 21.26 -7.57
CA ILE A 45 -2.15 22.15 -8.10
C ILE A 45 -2.76 23.20 -9.04
N PHE A 46 -3.61 22.77 -9.98
CA PHE A 46 -4.30 23.68 -10.88
C PHE A 46 -5.16 24.69 -10.12
N ARG A 47 -5.92 24.22 -9.13
CA ARG A 47 -6.76 25.11 -8.34
C ARG A 47 -5.96 26.07 -7.48
N ALA A 48 -4.89 25.61 -6.87
CA ALA A 48 -3.99 26.45 -6.08
C ALA A 48 -3.38 27.57 -6.91
N SER A 49 -2.98 27.29 -8.14
CA SER A 49 -2.41 28.31 -9.06
C SER A 49 -3.38 29.45 -9.36
N GLN A 50 -4.69 29.18 -9.39
CA GLN A 50 -5.72 30.20 -9.61
C GLN A 50 -5.85 31.21 -8.44
N PHE A 51 -5.42 30.81 -7.23
CA PHE A 51 -5.53 31.62 -6.03
C PHE A 51 -4.18 32.06 -5.47
N GLY A 52 -3.08 31.72 -6.11
CA GLY A 52 -1.73 31.92 -5.53
C GLY A 52 -1.51 31.12 -4.24
N ALA A 53 -2.22 30.00 -4.08
CA ALA A 53 -2.17 29.17 -2.89
C ALA A 53 -1.01 28.18 -2.94
N ALA A 54 -0.52 27.75 -1.76
CA ALA A 54 0.46 26.69 -1.66
C ALA A 54 -0.22 25.31 -1.68
N VAL A 55 0.46 24.30 -2.27
CA VAL A 55 0.06 22.90 -2.16
C VAL A 55 1.11 22.15 -1.35
N VAL A 56 0.67 21.43 -0.33
CA VAL A 56 1.51 20.57 0.51
C VAL A 56 1.12 19.12 0.26
N LEU A 57 2.05 18.35 -0.29
CA LEU A 57 1.92 16.92 -0.48
C LEU A 57 2.63 16.21 0.66
N ALA A 58 1.90 15.56 1.54
CA ALA A 58 2.46 14.89 2.71
C ALA A 58 2.39 13.38 2.54
N SER A 59 3.48 12.67 2.84
CA SER A 59 3.54 11.21 2.85
C SER A 59 4.79 10.71 3.56
N ALA A 60 4.70 9.56 4.21
CA ALA A 60 5.85 8.80 4.67
C ALA A 60 6.53 8.05 3.52
N THR A 61 5.76 7.75 2.46
CA THR A 61 6.18 7.00 1.26
C THR A 61 5.67 7.75 0.02
N PRO A 62 6.30 8.88 -0.38
CA PRO A 62 5.81 9.70 -1.48
C PRO A 62 5.76 8.91 -2.79
N SER A 63 4.86 9.30 -3.69
CA SER A 63 4.82 8.76 -5.04
C SER A 63 6.12 9.04 -5.78
N VAL A 64 6.50 8.13 -6.70
CA VAL A 64 7.74 8.27 -7.48
C VAL A 64 7.75 9.58 -8.25
N GLU A 65 6.61 9.99 -8.79
CA GLU A 65 6.44 11.23 -9.55
C GLU A 65 6.68 12.46 -8.68
N SER A 66 6.07 12.52 -7.49
CA SER A 66 6.24 13.64 -6.57
C SER A 66 7.67 13.73 -6.04
N TYR A 67 8.27 12.58 -5.70
CA TYR A 67 9.64 12.54 -5.24
C TYR A 67 10.63 12.96 -6.33
N TYR A 68 10.44 12.50 -7.56
CA TYR A 68 11.26 12.91 -8.70
C TYR A 68 11.18 14.41 -8.94
N LYS A 69 9.98 15.01 -8.93
CA LYS A 69 9.79 16.46 -9.05
C LYS A 69 10.48 17.24 -7.92
N ALA A 70 10.51 16.68 -6.72
CA ALA A 70 11.26 17.26 -5.61
C ALA A 70 12.79 17.17 -5.81
N GLN A 71 13.30 16.06 -6.33
CA GLN A 71 14.71 15.88 -6.64
C GLN A 71 15.20 16.79 -7.79
N THR A 72 14.36 17.04 -8.79
CA THR A 72 14.66 17.93 -9.91
C THR A 72 14.47 19.41 -9.60
N GLY A 73 13.98 19.74 -8.39
CA GLY A 73 13.77 21.13 -7.94
C GLY A 73 12.46 21.76 -8.42
N GLU A 74 11.58 21.01 -9.08
CA GLU A 74 10.23 21.48 -9.45
C GLU A 74 9.35 21.65 -8.19
N TYR A 75 9.53 20.76 -7.20
CA TYR A 75 8.91 20.88 -5.89
C TYR A 75 9.96 21.13 -4.81
N LYS A 76 9.58 21.85 -3.76
CA LYS A 76 10.43 22.02 -2.58
C LYS A 76 10.29 20.79 -1.68
N LEU A 77 11.37 20.05 -1.48
CA LEU A 77 11.41 18.93 -0.55
C LEU A 77 11.55 19.43 0.90
N LEU A 78 10.70 18.93 1.78
CA LEU A 78 10.76 19.15 3.22
C LEU A 78 10.80 17.78 3.91
N GLU A 79 11.89 17.48 4.60
CA GLU A 79 12.07 16.19 5.28
C GLU A 79 11.87 16.32 6.79
N MET A 80 11.06 15.43 7.34
CA MET A 80 10.84 15.33 8.78
C MET A 80 11.48 14.06 9.31
N ASN A 81 12.77 14.15 9.67
CA ASN A 81 13.59 12.98 10.03
C ASN A 81 13.48 12.56 11.51
N THR A 82 12.75 13.31 12.32
CA THR A 82 12.60 13.02 13.75
C THR A 82 11.14 12.74 14.11
N ARG A 83 10.91 11.67 14.87
CA ARG A 83 9.57 11.38 15.41
C ARG A 83 9.24 12.35 16.54
N TYR A 84 7.97 12.75 16.64
CA TYR A 84 7.46 13.62 17.69
C TYR A 84 7.81 13.10 19.11
N ASN A 85 7.64 11.82 19.36
CA ASN A 85 7.88 11.18 20.67
C ASN A 85 9.31 10.67 20.86
N LYS A 86 10.25 10.94 19.94
CA LYS A 86 11.65 10.49 20.00
C LYS A 86 11.83 8.97 20.23
N ASN A 87 10.79 8.17 20.03
CA ASN A 87 10.87 6.72 20.17
C ASN A 87 11.78 6.12 19.11
N LYS A 88 12.52 5.09 19.50
CA LYS A 88 13.36 4.33 18.57
C LYS A 88 12.49 3.67 17.48
N MET A 89 13.07 3.50 16.30
CA MET A 89 12.44 2.71 15.25
C MET A 89 12.31 1.26 15.71
N PRO A 90 11.22 0.56 15.32
CA PRO A 90 11.09 -0.85 15.60
C PRO A 90 12.21 -1.64 14.90
N GLU A 91 12.62 -2.74 15.52
CA GLU A 91 13.53 -3.68 14.89
C GLU A 91 12.80 -4.41 13.74
N ILE A 92 13.43 -4.47 12.58
CA ILE A 92 12.89 -5.15 11.41
C ILE A 92 13.75 -6.36 11.10
N SER A 93 13.12 -7.54 11.07
CA SER A 93 13.78 -8.79 10.68
C SER A 93 13.16 -9.34 9.42
N VAL A 94 13.98 -9.64 8.42
CA VAL A 94 13.56 -10.32 7.18
C VAL A 94 13.91 -11.80 7.29
N ILE A 95 12.93 -12.66 7.09
CA ILE A 95 13.09 -14.11 7.18
C ILE A 95 12.94 -14.76 5.81
N ASP A 96 13.95 -15.53 5.38
CA ASP A 96 13.85 -16.35 4.18
C ASP A 96 13.03 -17.61 4.47
N MET A 97 11.82 -17.65 3.92
CA MET A 97 10.90 -18.78 4.11
C MET A 97 11.34 -20.05 3.38
N ARG A 98 12.32 -19.98 2.46
CA ARG A 98 12.92 -21.17 1.83
C ARG A 98 13.79 -21.89 2.84
N SER A 99 14.62 -21.15 3.58
CA SER A 99 15.42 -21.71 4.68
C SER A 99 14.56 -22.34 5.78
N GLU A 100 13.41 -21.75 6.07
CA GLU A 100 12.43 -22.32 7.00
C GLU A 100 11.91 -23.68 6.49
N LEU A 101 11.60 -23.78 5.19
CA LEU A 101 11.13 -25.00 4.57
C LEU A 101 12.21 -26.11 4.61
N GLU A 102 13.47 -25.78 4.33
CA GLU A 102 14.61 -26.69 4.40
C GLU A 102 14.81 -27.24 5.81
N LYS A 103 14.55 -26.43 6.83
CA LYS A 103 14.55 -26.83 8.24
C LYS A 103 13.30 -27.65 8.67
N GLY A 104 12.39 -27.92 7.71
CA GLY A 104 11.18 -28.71 7.96
C GLY A 104 9.96 -27.87 8.36
N ASN A 105 10.06 -26.56 8.46
CA ASN A 105 8.92 -25.70 8.77
C ASN A 105 7.98 -25.55 7.55
N LYS A 106 6.89 -26.30 7.54
CA LYS A 106 5.84 -26.25 6.50
C LYS A 106 4.76 -25.20 6.80
N SER A 107 4.83 -24.50 7.94
CA SER A 107 3.87 -23.46 8.33
C SER A 107 3.94 -22.25 7.40
N MET A 108 2.87 -21.46 7.37
CA MET A 108 2.84 -20.13 6.73
C MET A 108 3.63 -19.10 7.52
N LEU A 109 3.85 -19.32 8.81
CA LEU A 109 4.60 -18.45 9.70
C LEU A 109 6.02 -19.01 9.86
N SER A 110 7.01 -18.11 9.86
CA SER A 110 8.37 -18.49 10.26
C SER A 110 8.44 -18.88 11.73
N GLY A 111 9.41 -19.71 12.10
CA GLY A 111 9.63 -20.08 13.50
C GLY A 111 9.85 -18.86 14.40
N LYS A 112 10.63 -17.86 13.92
CA LYS A 112 10.83 -16.60 14.64
C LYS A 112 9.52 -15.87 14.90
N LEU A 113 8.69 -15.68 13.86
CA LEU A 113 7.41 -15.01 14.00
C LEU A 113 6.46 -15.75 14.95
N TYR A 114 6.43 -17.07 14.88
CA TYR A 114 5.62 -17.88 15.78
C TYR A 114 6.02 -17.66 17.25
N ASN A 115 7.33 -17.69 17.53
CA ASN A 115 7.84 -17.48 18.88
C ASN A 115 7.52 -16.07 19.41
N GLU A 116 7.71 -15.04 18.59
CA GLU A 116 7.36 -13.65 18.96
C GLU A 116 5.88 -13.49 19.28
N ILE A 117 5.00 -14.13 18.50
CA ILE A 117 3.55 -14.13 18.78
C ILE A 117 3.26 -14.82 20.11
N GLU A 118 3.88 -15.99 20.37
CA GLU A 118 3.69 -16.73 21.61
C GLU A 118 4.16 -15.93 22.83
N GLU A 119 5.32 -15.27 22.71
CA GLU A 119 5.85 -14.43 23.79
C GLU A 119 4.97 -13.19 24.04
N ASN A 120 4.49 -12.53 23.00
CA ASN A 120 3.56 -11.40 23.13
C ASN A 120 2.27 -11.84 23.86
N LEU A 121 1.73 -13.00 23.51
CA LEU A 121 0.55 -13.57 24.18
C LEU A 121 0.82 -13.84 25.67
N LYS A 122 1.99 -14.39 26.01
CA LYS A 122 2.38 -14.63 27.41
C LYS A 122 2.51 -13.33 28.21
N ARG A 123 2.96 -12.24 27.55
CA ARG A 123 3.06 -10.90 28.15
C ARG A 123 1.73 -10.13 28.18
N GLY A 124 0.67 -10.67 27.56
CA GLY A 124 -0.60 -9.98 27.38
C GLY A 124 -0.54 -8.80 26.40
N GLU A 125 0.43 -8.81 25.50
CA GLU A 125 0.64 -7.80 24.47
C GLU A 125 -0.13 -8.14 23.19
N GLN A 126 -0.34 -7.12 22.35
CA GLN A 126 -1.06 -7.28 21.09
C GLN A 126 -0.10 -7.53 19.92
N THR A 127 -0.50 -8.38 18.99
CA THR A 127 0.22 -8.64 17.75
C THR A 127 -0.65 -8.26 16.55
N ILE A 128 -0.10 -7.48 15.62
CA ILE A 128 -0.76 -7.14 14.37
C ILE A 128 -0.14 -8.01 13.26
N LEU A 129 -0.94 -8.89 12.68
CA LEU A 129 -0.54 -9.69 11.52
C LEU A 129 -1.09 -9.00 10.25
N PHE A 130 -0.17 -8.57 9.38
CA PHE A 130 -0.53 -8.00 8.10
C PHE A 130 -0.37 -9.05 7.00
N LEU A 131 -1.49 -9.48 6.44
CA LEU A 131 -1.53 -10.41 5.33
C LEU A 131 -2.07 -9.68 4.09
N ASN A 132 -1.20 -9.37 3.14
CA ASN A 132 -1.59 -8.67 1.92
C ASN A 132 -2.25 -9.64 0.90
N ARG A 133 -3.30 -10.36 1.36
CA ARG A 133 -4.07 -11.27 0.51
C ARG A 133 -5.56 -11.03 0.68
N ARG A 134 -6.22 -10.64 -0.39
CA ARG A 134 -7.68 -10.70 -0.48
C ARG A 134 -8.09 -12.07 -1.03
N GLY A 135 -8.87 -12.84 -0.27
CA GLY A 135 -9.44 -14.10 -0.71
C GLY A 135 -8.53 -15.33 -0.61
N PHE A 136 -9.10 -16.47 -0.95
CA PHE A 136 -8.44 -17.77 -0.98
C PHE A 136 -7.52 -17.84 -2.20
N SER A 137 -6.23 -17.88 -1.99
CA SER A 137 -5.15 -18.10 -2.98
C SER A 137 -5.38 -17.55 -4.41
N THR A 138 -4.84 -16.37 -4.69
CA THR A 138 -4.89 -15.76 -6.04
C THR A 138 -3.93 -16.42 -7.05
N PHE A 139 -2.94 -17.16 -6.57
CA PHE A 139 -2.00 -17.93 -7.40
C PHE A 139 -1.33 -19.01 -6.57
N VAL A 140 -0.77 -20.00 -7.22
CA VAL A 140 0.06 -21.05 -6.60
C VAL A 140 1.51 -20.74 -6.85
N SER A 141 2.35 -20.88 -5.85
CA SER A 141 3.80 -20.75 -5.99
C SER A 141 4.52 -21.91 -5.32
N CYS A 142 5.58 -22.35 -5.92
CA CYS A 142 6.48 -23.32 -5.30
C CYS A 142 7.23 -22.64 -4.14
N ARG A 143 7.12 -23.15 -2.94
CA ARG A 143 7.81 -22.58 -1.77
C ARG A 143 9.32 -22.79 -1.80
N SER A 144 9.80 -23.79 -2.53
CA SER A 144 11.22 -24.08 -2.65
C SER A 144 11.93 -23.16 -3.65
N CYS A 145 11.38 -23.03 -4.86
CA CYS A 145 12.04 -22.29 -5.93
C CYS A 145 11.35 -20.98 -6.33
N GLY A 146 10.19 -20.67 -5.74
CA GLY A 146 9.41 -19.47 -6.07
C GLY A 146 8.66 -19.56 -7.40
N TYR A 147 8.73 -20.68 -8.13
CA TYR A 147 8.02 -20.84 -9.40
C TYR A 147 6.52 -20.61 -9.27
N VAL A 148 5.97 -19.80 -10.15
CA VAL A 148 4.54 -19.52 -10.27
C VAL A 148 4.06 -20.04 -11.61
N PRO A 149 3.08 -20.96 -11.67
CA PRO A 149 2.53 -21.42 -12.94
C PRO A 149 1.77 -20.29 -13.63
N HIS A 150 2.13 -20.03 -14.88
CA HIS A 150 1.51 -19.01 -15.73
C HIS A 150 0.63 -19.66 -16.79
N CYS A 151 -0.40 -18.95 -17.20
CA CYS A 151 -1.26 -19.34 -18.29
C CYS A 151 -0.47 -19.35 -19.61
N PRO A 152 -0.49 -20.43 -20.39
CA PRO A 152 0.24 -20.50 -21.67
C PRO A 152 -0.30 -19.51 -22.72
N ASN A 153 -1.55 -19.09 -22.60
CA ASN A 153 -2.19 -18.21 -23.58
C ASN A 153 -1.97 -16.71 -23.31
N CYS A 154 -1.96 -16.29 -22.03
CA CYS A 154 -1.90 -14.86 -21.67
C CYS A 154 -0.84 -14.52 -20.63
N ASN A 155 -0.01 -15.49 -20.23
CA ASN A 155 1.11 -15.31 -19.29
C ASN A 155 0.74 -14.72 -17.92
N ILE A 156 -0.54 -14.78 -17.52
CA ILE A 156 -1.01 -14.38 -16.19
C ILE A 156 -0.88 -15.58 -15.26
N SER A 157 -0.58 -15.33 -13.97
CA SER A 157 -0.53 -16.39 -12.96
C SER A 157 -1.86 -17.12 -12.85
N LEU A 158 -1.78 -18.46 -12.81
CA LEU A 158 -2.97 -19.31 -12.66
C LEU A 158 -3.47 -19.30 -11.23
N THR A 159 -4.79 -19.35 -11.06
CA THR A 159 -5.48 -19.42 -9.76
C THR A 159 -5.91 -20.85 -9.47
N TYR A 160 -5.64 -21.32 -8.25
CA TYR A 160 -6.08 -22.64 -7.83
C TYR A 160 -7.54 -22.62 -7.35
N HIS A 161 -8.35 -23.46 -7.96
CA HIS A 161 -9.74 -23.70 -7.60
C HIS A 161 -9.88 -24.98 -6.78
N LYS A 162 -10.00 -24.83 -5.46
CA LYS A 162 -10.05 -25.96 -4.52
C LYS A 162 -11.20 -26.94 -4.81
N PHE A 163 -12.35 -26.45 -5.24
CA PHE A 163 -13.53 -27.29 -5.51
C PHE A 163 -13.34 -28.22 -6.70
N GLU A 164 -12.60 -27.76 -7.72
CA GLU A 164 -12.36 -28.55 -8.94
C GLU A 164 -10.99 -29.19 -8.96
N ASP A 165 -10.14 -28.89 -7.96
CA ASP A 165 -8.74 -29.31 -7.88
C ASP A 165 -7.93 -28.98 -9.14
N LYS A 166 -8.16 -27.77 -9.70
CA LYS A 166 -7.55 -27.33 -10.96
C LYS A 166 -6.99 -25.92 -10.87
N LEU A 167 -5.98 -25.66 -11.69
CA LEU A 167 -5.47 -24.34 -11.97
C LEU A 167 -6.24 -23.75 -13.16
N LYS A 168 -6.79 -22.53 -13.00
CA LYS A 168 -7.52 -21.83 -14.06
C LYS A 168 -6.98 -20.42 -14.27
N CYS A 169 -7.09 -19.96 -15.49
CA CYS A 169 -6.86 -18.56 -15.83
C CYS A 169 -8.19 -17.81 -15.82
N HIS A 170 -8.31 -16.81 -14.95
CA HIS A 170 -9.51 -15.96 -14.88
C HIS A 170 -9.62 -14.95 -16.04
N TYR A 171 -8.60 -14.84 -16.88
CA TYR A 171 -8.60 -13.91 -18.00
C TYR A 171 -9.09 -14.56 -19.31
N CYS A 172 -8.56 -15.71 -19.66
CA CYS A 172 -8.88 -16.39 -20.92
C CYS A 172 -9.67 -17.69 -20.74
N GLY A 173 -9.93 -18.13 -19.51
CA GLY A 173 -10.69 -19.35 -19.22
C GLY A 173 -9.91 -20.68 -19.36
N TYR A 174 -8.58 -20.62 -19.63
CA TYR A 174 -7.70 -21.80 -19.70
C TYR A 174 -7.79 -22.64 -18.42
#